data_7a1715c53d127468c16d1835c67bc587
#
_entry.id   7a1715c53d127468c16d1835c67bc587
#
_cell.length_a   1.000
_cell.length_b   1.000
_cell.length_c   1.000
_cell.angle_alpha   90.00
_cell.angle_beta   90.00
_cell.angle_gamma   90.00
#
_symmetry.space_group_name_H-M   'P 1'
#
loop_
_entity.id
_entity.type
_entity.pdbx_description
1 polymer ?
#
loop_
_entity_poly.entity_id
_entity_poly.type
_entity_poly.pdbx_seq_one_letter_code
_entity_poly.pdbx_strand_id
1 'polypeptide(L)'
;MKYDVVIIGAGPGGVAAAHNFINNGVSCILIDKQKFPRNKLCAGGVTNKAFELMKSLKLEEFDIRNVVVSEGASLYLEYEHIADIKAKGLTYLVDRFEFDDYLVNQYKQKGGKLLEGRKVVNIDMENNIIILDGGEVIKFKYIIGADGAVGITKGLVDENIKANGFCLQIEIDRGQFNYEGNNMSLYYGVIPQGYGWIFPKKKTLTVGFGGDYDKNLNYHEEFENFLSKLGISYDKRNFRGAMLPFGEYIKNPINKLKNLLLVGDAAGLVDPITGEGIYFAMLSGLKASNVIMKALKQNNKNEVDKYIKEISQITKNINKGAKLKKLIYKYRKPIFKSMKNEQIGGFLFNECLYNSKYDLLELLFNKNKGA
;
A
#
# COMPACT_ATOMS: atom_id res chain seq x y z
N MET A 1 -31.06 0.46 5.49
CA MET A 1 -30.54 1.53 4.59
C MET A 1 -30.30 0.96 3.20
N LYS A 2 -30.27 1.79 2.13
CA LYS A 2 -30.01 1.34 0.75
C LYS A 2 -29.06 2.32 0.07
N TYR A 3 -28.03 1.80 -0.60
CA TYR A 3 -27.05 2.56 -1.37
C TYR A 3 -26.78 1.90 -2.73
N ASP A 4 -26.33 2.66 -3.71
CA ASP A 4 -25.86 2.08 -4.96
C ASP A 4 -24.54 1.34 -4.73
N VAL A 5 -23.64 1.90 -3.93
CA VAL A 5 -22.35 1.30 -3.61
C VAL A 5 -22.07 1.31 -2.11
N VAL A 6 -21.63 0.17 -1.60
CA VAL A 6 -21.04 0.04 -0.26
C VAL A 6 -19.54 -0.18 -0.41
N ILE A 7 -18.76 0.60 0.34
CA ILE A 7 -17.29 0.48 0.37
C ILE A 7 -16.89 0.00 1.75
N ILE A 8 -16.22 -1.14 1.82
CA ILE A 8 -15.79 -1.78 3.07
C ILE A 8 -14.30 -1.53 3.27
N GLY A 9 -13.96 -0.71 4.26
CA GLY A 9 -12.60 -0.25 4.56
C GLY A 9 -12.34 1.19 4.09
N ALA A 10 -12.03 2.09 5.05
CA ALA A 10 -11.72 3.49 4.80
C ALA A 10 -10.20 3.78 4.77
N GLY A 11 -9.42 2.83 4.26
CA GLY A 11 -8.04 3.06 3.86
C GLY A 11 -7.94 3.82 2.54
N PRO A 12 -6.73 4.15 2.07
CA PRO A 12 -6.53 4.96 0.86
C PRO A 12 -7.31 4.50 -0.36
N GLY A 13 -7.44 3.17 -0.59
CA GLY A 13 -8.19 2.63 -1.72
C GLY A 13 -9.69 2.86 -1.62
N GLY A 14 -10.28 2.60 -0.44
CA GLY A 14 -11.71 2.82 -0.22
C GLY A 14 -12.08 4.30 -0.27
N VAL A 15 -11.25 5.16 0.34
CA VAL A 15 -11.47 6.61 0.33
C VAL A 15 -11.33 7.17 -1.09
N ALA A 16 -10.35 6.73 -1.88
CA ALA A 16 -10.21 7.16 -3.28
C ALA A 16 -11.45 6.81 -4.11
N ALA A 17 -12.01 5.61 -3.94
CA ALA A 17 -13.26 5.21 -4.59
C ALA A 17 -14.44 6.08 -4.12
N ALA A 18 -14.56 6.31 -2.81
CA ALA A 18 -15.61 7.11 -2.20
C ALA A 18 -15.60 8.57 -2.71
N HIS A 19 -14.41 9.18 -2.78
CA HIS A 19 -14.25 10.53 -3.36
C HIS A 19 -14.68 10.57 -4.82
N ASN A 20 -14.31 9.57 -5.61
CA ASN A 20 -14.72 9.54 -7.01
C ASN A 20 -16.24 9.39 -7.16
N PHE A 21 -16.89 8.59 -6.33
CA PHE A 21 -18.35 8.44 -6.35
C PHE A 21 -19.06 9.73 -5.95
N ILE A 22 -18.65 10.38 -4.86
CA ILE A 22 -19.32 11.61 -4.41
C ILE A 22 -19.12 12.76 -5.40
N ASN A 23 -17.94 12.87 -6.01
CA ASN A 23 -17.65 13.87 -7.04
C ASN A 23 -18.52 13.67 -8.30
N ASN A 24 -19.11 12.48 -8.50
CA ASN A 24 -19.97 12.14 -9.65
C ASN A 24 -21.44 11.86 -9.26
N GLY A 25 -21.85 12.22 -8.03
CA GLY A 25 -23.25 12.12 -7.58
C GLY A 25 -23.76 10.70 -7.38
N VAL A 26 -22.89 9.71 -7.21
CA VAL A 26 -23.29 8.30 -6.95
C VAL A 26 -23.54 8.11 -5.46
N SER A 27 -24.67 7.48 -5.11
CA SER A 27 -25.04 7.14 -3.72
C SER A 27 -24.11 6.05 -3.19
N CYS A 28 -23.19 6.42 -2.29
CA CYS A 28 -22.29 5.48 -1.65
C CYS A 28 -22.20 5.69 -0.14
N ILE A 29 -21.79 4.63 0.56
CA ILE A 29 -21.47 4.65 1.99
C ILE A 29 -20.11 3.98 2.20
N LEU A 30 -19.26 4.61 2.99
CA LEU A 30 -17.99 4.10 3.44
C LEU A 30 -18.13 3.51 4.84
N ILE A 31 -17.57 2.33 5.12
CA ILE A 31 -17.66 1.64 6.40
C ILE A 31 -16.26 1.25 6.85
N ASP A 32 -15.89 1.60 8.08
CA ASP A 32 -14.66 1.13 8.71
C ASP A 32 -14.93 0.63 10.12
N LYS A 33 -14.28 -0.50 10.48
CA LYS A 33 -14.39 -1.08 11.83
C LYS A 33 -13.73 -0.23 12.92
N GLN A 34 -12.87 0.70 12.55
CA GLN A 34 -12.19 1.62 13.46
C GLN A 34 -12.78 3.03 13.35
N LYS A 35 -12.62 3.82 14.41
CA LYS A 35 -12.91 5.26 14.42
C LYS A 35 -11.67 6.03 14.03
N PHE A 36 -11.84 7.11 13.29
CA PHE A 36 -10.74 7.99 12.89
C PHE A 36 -10.55 9.16 13.89
N PRO A 37 -9.31 9.63 14.09
CA PRO A 37 -8.07 9.10 13.52
C PRO A 37 -7.69 7.73 14.11
N ARG A 38 -7.05 6.87 13.30
CA ARG A 38 -6.69 5.49 13.69
C ARG A 38 -5.27 5.12 13.29
N ASN A 39 -4.66 4.25 14.08
CA ASN A 39 -3.37 3.68 13.72
C ASN A 39 -3.50 2.66 12.59
N LYS A 40 -2.61 2.73 11.62
CA LYS A 40 -2.44 1.73 10.57
C LYS A 40 -0.96 1.42 10.40
N LEU A 41 -0.58 0.18 10.64
CA LEU A 41 0.81 -0.25 10.49
C LEU A 41 1.29 0.01 9.06
N CYS A 42 2.30 0.85 8.92
CA CYS A 42 2.94 1.24 7.65
C CYS A 42 4.11 2.16 7.96
N ALA A 43 5.19 2.07 7.20
CA ALA A 43 6.31 3.02 7.32
C ALA A 43 5.91 4.46 6.92
N GLY A 44 4.83 4.62 6.15
CA GLY A 44 4.26 5.93 5.84
C GLY A 44 4.88 6.63 4.62
N GLY A 45 5.57 5.90 3.76
CA GLY A 45 6.09 6.45 2.50
C GLY A 45 4.97 6.67 1.48
N VAL A 46 4.70 7.92 1.13
CA VAL A 46 3.72 8.32 0.11
C VAL A 46 4.47 8.97 -1.05
N THR A 47 4.44 8.35 -2.21
CA THR A 47 5.14 8.85 -3.39
C THR A 47 4.44 10.06 -4.02
N ASN A 48 5.19 10.87 -4.78
CA ASN A 48 4.60 11.98 -5.53
C ASN A 48 3.44 11.55 -6.44
N LYS A 49 3.49 10.34 -6.99
CA LYS A 49 2.40 9.77 -7.81
C LYS A 49 1.07 9.68 -7.04
N ALA A 50 1.12 9.34 -5.75
CA ALA A 50 -0.07 9.28 -4.91
C ALA A 50 -0.65 10.69 -4.69
N PHE A 51 0.19 11.72 -4.48
CA PHE A 51 -0.25 13.10 -4.37
C PHE A 51 -0.86 13.63 -5.68
N GLU A 52 -0.27 13.33 -6.84
CA GLU A 52 -0.87 13.69 -8.14
C GLU A 52 -2.24 13.02 -8.34
N LEU A 53 -2.38 11.76 -7.89
CA LEU A 53 -3.67 11.07 -7.92
C LEU A 53 -4.69 11.74 -6.99
N MET A 54 -4.27 12.20 -5.81
CA MET A 54 -5.13 12.94 -4.87
C MET A 54 -5.66 14.23 -5.52
N LYS A 55 -4.80 14.98 -6.23
CA LYS A 55 -5.24 16.17 -7.00
C LYS A 55 -6.30 15.81 -8.04
N SER A 56 -6.13 14.68 -8.76
CA SER A 56 -7.12 14.23 -9.75
C SER A 56 -8.48 13.89 -9.12
N LEU A 57 -8.49 13.49 -7.84
CA LEU A 57 -9.69 13.25 -7.03
C LEU A 57 -10.28 14.54 -6.42
N LYS A 58 -9.72 15.70 -6.74
CA LYS A 58 -10.12 17.02 -6.20
C LYS A 58 -10.05 17.04 -4.67
N LEU A 59 -9.02 16.40 -4.11
CA LEU A 59 -8.69 16.58 -2.71
C LEU A 59 -7.95 17.90 -2.54
N GLU A 60 -8.21 18.60 -1.43
CA GLU A 60 -7.43 19.77 -1.04
C GLU A 60 -5.96 19.37 -0.80
N GLU A 61 -5.07 20.34 -0.71
CA GLU A 61 -3.67 20.04 -0.44
C GLU A 61 -3.51 19.49 0.98
N PHE A 62 -2.83 18.35 1.10
CA PHE A 62 -2.41 17.84 2.39
C PHE A 62 -1.34 18.75 2.98
N ASP A 63 -1.49 19.13 4.24
CA ASP A 63 -0.51 20.00 4.91
C ASP A 63 0.82 19.26 5.12
N ILE A 64 1.76 19.50 4.22
CA ILE A 64 3.09 18.89 4.25
C ILE A 64 4.06 19.59 5.21
N ARG A 65 3.69 20.69 5.88
CA ARG A 65 4.59 21.41 6.81
C ARG A 65 5.09 20.53 7.96
N ASN A 66 4.28 19.56 8.38
CA ASN A 66 4.62 18.60 9.42
C ASN A 66 5.14 17.26 8.86
N VAL A 67 5.38 17.17 7.57
CA VAL A 67 5.86 15.95 6.90
C VAL A 67 7.35 16.05 6.63
N VAL A 68 8.09 14.97 6.79
CA VAL A 68 9.46 14.86 6.30
C VAL A 68 9.42 14.49 4.82
N VAL A 69 10.11 15.27 4.01
CA VAL A 69 10.26 14.99 2.58
C VAL A 69 11.59 14.32 2.34
N SER A 70 11.57 13.10 1.83
CA SER A 70 12.77 12.35 1.44
C SER A 70 13.04 12.55 -0.05
N GLU A 71 14.27 12.93 -0.38
CA GLU A 71 14.76 13.10 -1.75
C GLU A 71 15.52 11.88 -2.26
N GLY A 72 15.61 10.81 -1.46
CA GLY A 72 16.33 9.61 -1.81
C GLY A 72 16.37 8.58 -0.71
N ALA A 73 17.34 7.68 -0.77
CA ALA A 73 17.54 6.67 0.25
C ALA A 73 19.01 6.32 0.43
N SER A 74 19.39 6.01 1.68
CA SER A 74 20.66 5.35 2.01
C SER A 74 20.44 3.83 1.95
N LEU A 75 21.24 3.14 1.16
CA LEU A 75 21.14 1.70 0.96
C LEU A 75 22.22 0.96 1.74
N TYR A 76 21.81 -0.07 2.44
CA TYR A 76 22.68 -0.95 3.22
C TYR A 76 22.50 -2.41 2.79
N LEU A 77 23.58 -3.17 2.75
CA LEU A 77 23.56 -4.62 2.60
C LEU A 77 24.23 -5.26 3.83
N GLU A 78 23.47 -6.09 4.55
CA GLU A 78 23.98 -6.75 5.76
C GLU A 78 24.66 -5.75 6.73
N TYR A 79 24.04 -4.56 6.89
CA TYR A 79 24.50 -3.39 7.70
C TYR A 79 25.67 -2.58 7.12
N GLU A 80 26.34 -3.03 6.04
CA GLU A 80 27.34 -2.25 5.35
C GLU A 80 26.66 -1.17 4.47
N HIS A 81 27.08 0.10 4.62
CA HIS A 81 26.61 1.18 3.74
C HIS A 81 27.10 0.94 2.31
N ILE A 82 26.17 1.02 1.36
CA ILE A 82 26.44 0.76 -0.07
C ILE A 82 26.47 2.08 -0.85
N ALA A 83 25.41 2.90 -0.73
CA ALA A 83 25.29 4.14 -1.48
C ALA A 83 24.18 5.03 -0.91
N ASP A 84 24.34 6.32 -1.05
CA ASP A 84 23.28 7.31 -0.91
C ASP A 84 22.77 7.66 -2.32
N ILE A 85 21.49 7.39 -2.56
CA ILE A 85 20.93 7.54 -3.89
C ILE A 85 19.85 8.62 -3.88
N LYS A 86 19.99 9.59 -4.79
CA LYS A 86 19.00 10.62 -5.03
C LYS A 86 17.87 10.07 -5.91
N ALA A 87 16.63 10.22 -5.44
CA ALA A 87 15.44 9.86 -6.21
C ALA A 87 15.11 10.93 -7.25
N LYS A 88 14.49 10.53 -8.37
CA LYS A 88 13.95 11.45 -9.37
C LYS A 88 12.68 12.17 -8.93
N GLY A 89 12.13 11.80 -7.80
CA GLY A 89 10.92 12.41 -7.24
C GLY A 89 10.87 12.25 -5.73
N LEU A 90 9.95 12.99 -5.12
CA LEU A 90 9.84 13.09 -3.68
C LEU A 90 9.03 11.93 -3.08
N THR A 91 9.42 11.50 -1.88
CA THR A 91 8.62 10.63 -1.03
C THR A 91 8.30 11.38 0.26
N TYR A 92 7.02 11.50 0.56
CA TYR A 92 6.52 12.15 1.76
C TYR A 92 6.35 11.10 2.85
N LEU A 93 7.06 11.30 3.97
CA LEU A 93 7.07 10.36 5.09
C LEU A 93 6.01 10.79 6.10
N VAL A 94 4.78 10.37 5.86
CA VAL A 94 3.59 10.77 6.61
C VAL A 94 3.37 9.89 7.84
N ASP A 95 2.71 10.45 8.84
CA ASP A 95 2.05 9.67 9.86
C ASP A 95 0.70 9.18 9.32
N ARG A 96 0.48 7.86 9.34
CA ARG A 96 -0.76 7.23 8.84
C ARG A 96 -1.98 7.56 9.70
N PHE A 97 -1.75 7.92 10.98
CA PHE A 97 -2.79 8.41 11.87
C PHE A 97 -3.38 9.73 11.34
N GLU A 98 -2.52 10.68 10.95
CA GLU A 98 -2.91 11.97 10.41
C GLU A 98 -3.34 11.88 8.94
N PHE A 99 -2.60 11.13 8.13
CA PHE A 99 -2.86 11.03 6.69
C PHE A 99 -4.19 10.35 6.36
N ASP A 100 -4.50 9.22 7.00
CA ASP A 100 -5.75 8.52 6.76
C ASP A 100 -6.95 9.34 7.27
N ASP A 101 -6.81 10.04 8.41
CA ASP A 101 -7.82 10.94 8.96
C ASP A 101 -8.09 12.13 8.03
N TYR A 102 -7.04 12.73 7.49
CA TYR A 102 -7.16 13.79 6.49
C TYR A 102 -7.99 13.33 5.28
N LEU A 103 -7.67 12.16 4.70
CA LEU A 103 -8.40 11.61 3.55
C LEU A 103 -9.89 11.42 3.85
N VAL A 104 -10.19 10.89 5.02
CA VAL A 104 -11.56 10.65 5.49
C VAL A 104 -12.30 11.95 5.77
N ASN A 105 -11.66 12.93 6.39
CA ASN A 105 -12.27 14.23 6.68
C ASN A 105 -12.59 15.00 5.42
N GLN A 106 -11.75 14.94 4.39
CA GLN A 106 -12.05 15.50 3.06
C GLN A 106 -13.32 14.86 2.45
N TYR A 107 -13.52 13.56 2.62
CA TYR A 107 -14.72 12.88 2.17
C TYR A 107 -15.98 13.34 2.96
N LYS A 108 -15.87 13.44 4.30
CA LYS A 108 -16.96 13.94 5.15
C LYS A 108 -17.34 15.38 4.82
N GLN A 109 -16.37 16.26 4.60
CA GLN A 109 -16.60 17.67 4.24
C GLN A 109 -17.37 17.84 2.93
N LYS A 110 -17.21 16.90 1.98
CA LYS A 110 -18.02 16.84 0.75
C LYS A 110 -19.42 16.24 0.95
N GLY A 111 -19.84 15.99 2.18
CA GLY A 111 -21.12 15.36 2.51
C GLY A 111 -21.11 13.83 2.40
N GLY A 112 -19.93 13.21 2.30
CA GLY A 112 -19.77 11.76 2.24
C GLY A 112 -20.23 11.07 3.52
N LYS A 113 -20.93 9.94 3.39
CA LYS A 113 -21.42 9.14 4.50
C LYS A 113 -20.41 8.08 4.92
N LEU A 114 -19.94 8.18 6.16
CA LEU A 114 -19.03 7.23 6.78
C LEU A 114 -19.64 6.64 8.04
N LEU A 115 -19.61 5.31 8.14
CA LEU A 115 -19.88 4.59 9.39
C LEU A 115 -18.57 4.13 10.00
N GLU A 116 -18.17 4.80 11.07
CA GLU A 116 -16.95 4.52 11.82
C GLU A 116 -17.22 3.61 13.02
N GLY A 117 -16.24 2.75 13.36
CA GLY A 117 -16.35 1.82 14.48
C GLY A 117 -17.43 0.76 14.25
N ARG A 118 -17.76 0.46 12.99
CA ARG A 118 -18.79 -0.50 12.61
C ARG A 118 -18.19 -1.61 11.75
N LYS A 119 -18.22 -2.81 12.26
CA LYS A 119 -17.67 -3.98 11.59
C LYS A 119 -18.74 -4.66 10.73
N VAL A 120 -18.42 -4.90 9.45
CA VAL A 120 -19.22 -5.81 8.62
C VAL A 120 -18.95 -7.23 9.10
N VAL A 121 -20.00 -7.93 9.53
CA VAL A 121 -19.88 -9.29 10.07
C VAL A 121 -20.40 -10.34 9.10
N ASN A 122 -21.29 -9.97 8.19
CA ASN A 122 -21.77 -10.85 7.13
C ASN A 122 -22.09 -10.08 5.84
N ILE A 123 -21.89 -10.75 4.71
CA ILE A 123 -22.19 -10.24 3.36
C ILE A 123 -22.96 -11.33 2.61
N ASP A 124 -24.25 -11.10 2.39
CA ASP A 124 -25.09 -11.94 1.55
C ASP A 124 -25.10 -11.38 0.12
N MET A 125 -24.31 -12.01 -0.74
CA MET A 125 -24.13 -11.57 -2.13
C MET A 125 -25.35 -11.86 -3.00
N GLU A 126 -26.19 -12.85 -2.66
CA GLU A 126 -27.38 -13.21 -3.42
C GLU A 126 -28.51 -12.20 -3.17
N ASN A 127 -28.74 -11.85 -1.92
CA ASN A 127 -29.77 -10.87 -1.52
C ASN A 127 -29.27 -9.42 -1.57
N ASN A 128 -27.99 -9.20 -1.88
CA ASN A 128 -27.33 -7.90 -1.92
C ASN A 128 -27.48 -7.11 -0.61
N ILE A 129 -27.18 -7.76 0.51
CA ILE A 129 -27.20 -7.16 1.84
C ILE A 129 -25.89 -7.37 2.58
N ILE A 130 -25.51 -6.40 3.39
CA ILE A 130 -24.49 -6.55 4.43
C ILE A 130 -25.12 -6.39 5.80
N ILE A 131 -24.54 -7.07 6.79
CA ILE A 131 -24.94 -7.03 8.18
C ILE A 131 -23.76 -6.50 9.00
N LEU A 132 -24.02 -5.48 9.81
CA LEU A 132 -23.06 -4.90 10.74
C LEU A 132 -23.15 -5.57 12.11
N ASP A 133 -22.12 -5.41 12.91
CA ASP A 133 -21.97 -5.95 14.27
C ASP A 133 -23.08 -5.55 15.25
N GLY A 134 -23.83 -4.49 14.97
CA GLY A 134 -25.04 -4.09 15.69
C GLY A 134 -26.35 -4.65 15.11
N GLY A 135 -26.30 -5.57 14.13
CA GLY A 135 -27.49 -6.14 13.48
C GLY A 135 -28.10 -5.26 12.40
N GLU A 136 -27.56 -4.08 12.14
CA GLU A 136 -28.02 -3.21 11.07
C GLU A 136 -27.80 -3.83 9.70
N VAL A 137 -28.81 -3.68 8.82
CA VAL A 137 -28.81 -4.22 7.46
C VAL A 137 -28.72 -3.09 6.45
N ILE A 138 -27.78 -3.22 5.51
CA ILE A 138 -27.59 -2.27 4.41
C ILE A 138 -27.72 -3.02 3.09
N LYS A 139 -28.62 -2.54 2.21
CA LYS A 139 -28.79 -3.04 0.85
C LYS A 139 -27.87 -2.30 -0.10
N PHE A 140 -27.33 -3.02 -1.09
CA PHE A 140 -26.42 -2.47 -2.08
C PHE A 140 -26.72 -2.97 -3.50
N LYS A 141 -26.15 -2.30 -4.52
CA LYS A 141 -26.03 -2.84 -5.88
C LYS A 141 -24.62 -3.36 -6.13
N TYR A 142 -23.61 -2.65 -5.62
CA TYR A 142 -22.19 -3.01 -5.74
C TYR A 142 -21.46 -2.87 -4.40
N ILE A 143 -20.41 -3.66 -4.22
CA ILE A 143 -19.45 -3.53 -3.11
C ILE A 143 -18.06 -3.24 -3.70
N ILE A 144 -17.32 -2.33 -3.04
CA ILE A 144 -15.86 -2.27 -3.14
C ILE A 144 -15.28 -2.85 -1.85
N GLY A 145 -14.51 -3.95 -1.98
CA GLY A 145 -13.73 -4.54 -0.90
C GLY A 145 -12.37 -3.84 -0.81
N ALA A 146 -12.22 -2.98 0.22
CA ALA A 146 -11.01 -2.20 0.53
C ALA A 146 -10.52 -2.47 1.95
N ASP A 147 -10.87 -3.64 2.52
CA ASP A 147 -10.68 -4.03 3.92
C ASP A 147 -9.31 -4.63 4.22
N GLY A 148 -8.37 -4.53 3.27
CA GLY A 148 -6.96 -4.86 3.44
C GLY A 148 -6.64 -6.34 3.30
N ALA A 149 -5.39 -6.70 3.61
CA ALA A 149 -4.83 -8.02 3.35
C ALA A 149 -5.56 -9.20 4.05
N VAL A 150 -6.19 -8.92 5.18
CA VAL A 150 -6.89 -9.90 6.02
C VAL A 150 -8.39 -9.60 6.18
N GLY A 151 -8.94 -8.81 5.24
CA GLY A 151 -10.35 -8.47 5.19
C GLY A 151 -11.24 -9.65 4.81
N ILE A 152 -12.56 -9.51 5.07
CA ILE A 152 -13.55 -10.57 4.79
C ILE A 152 -13.96 -10.60 3.31
N THR A 153 -13.84 -9.47 2.58
CA THR A 153 -14.30 -9.37 1.19
C THR A 153 -13.50 -10.23 0.24
N LYS A 154 -12.23 -10.47 0.54
CA LYS A 154 -11.32 -11.28 -0.25
C LYS A 154 -11.82 -12.72 -0.41
N GLY A 155 -12.31 -13.34 0.66
CA GLY A 155 -12.83 -14.70 0.63
C GLY A 155 -14.08 -14.87 -0.25
N LEU A 156 -14.80 -13.79 -0.55
CA LEU A 156 -15.95 -13.82 -1.47
C LEU A 156 -15.55 -13.83 -2.96
N VAL A 157 -14.27 -13.64 -3.25
CA VAL A 157 -13.69 -13.64 -4.59
C VAL A 157 -12.79 -14.86 -4.79
N ASP A 158 -11.88 -15.10 -3.86
CA ASP A 158 -10.94 -16.23 -3.89
C ASP A 158 -10.56 -16.66 -2.45
N GLU A 159 -11.02 -17.83 -2.05
CA GLU A 159 -10.79 -18.39 -0.71
C GLU A 159 -9.34 -18.87 -0.50
N ASN A 160 -8.61 -19.14 -1.59
CA ASN A 160 -7.27 -19.74 -1.52
C ASN A 160 -6.16 -18.72 -1.32
N ILE A 161 -6.38 -17.46 -1.67
CA ILE A 161 -5.35 -16.42 -1.58
C ILE A 161 -5.23 -15.90 -0.16
N LYS A 162 -4.06 -16.10 0.43
CA LYS A 162 -3.67 -15.58 1.75
C LYS A 162 -2.66 -14.45 1.59
N ALA A 163 -2.60 -13.58 2.59
CA ALA A 163 -1.48 -12.65 2.69
C ALA A 163 -0.19 -13.46 2.92
N ASN A 164 0.80 -13.23 2.07
CA ASN A 164 2.03 -14.02 1.98
C ASN A 164 3.26 -13.26 2.45
N GLY A 165 3.11 -12.06 2.97
CA GLY A 165 4.16 -11.25 3.57
C GLY A 165 3.85 -10.88 5.01
N PHE A 166 4.88 -10.60 5.77
CA PHE A 166 4.79 -10.14 7.15
C PHE A 166 5.75 -8.99 7.38
N CYS A 167 5.33 -8.02 8.19
CA CYS A 167 6.19 -6.95 8.67
C CYS A 167 6.03 -6.74 10.17
N LEU A 168 7.12 -6.30 10.78
CA LEU A 168 7.20 -5.89 12.18
C LEU A 168 7.88 -4.54 12.26
N GLN A 169 7.35 -3.63 13.07
CA GLN A 169 7.92 -2.29 13.26
C GLN A 169 7.71 -1.74 14.66
N ILE A 170 8.48 -0.71 14.96
CA ILE A 170 8.38 0.13 16.15
C ILE A 170 8.46 1.60 15.74
N GLU A 171 7.80 2.46 16.50
CA GLU A 171 8.02 3.92 16.48
C GLU A 171 8.90 4.27 17.67
N ILE A 172 9.98 5.03 17.45
CA ILE A 172 10.86 5.56 18.49
C ILE A 172 10.97 7.06 18.34
N ASP A 173 11.22 7.77 19.43
CA ASP A 173 11.50 9.21 19.37
C ASP A 173 12.79 9.47 18.61
N ARG A 174 12.78 10.45 17.70
CA ARG A 174 13.94 10.78 16.87
C ARG A 174 15.17 11.16 17.71
N GLY A 175 14.98 11.72 18.90
CA GLY A 175 16.05 12.04 19.84
C GLY A 175 16.69 10.85 20.55
N GLN A 176 16.06 9.67 20.51
CA GLN A 176 16.61 8.44 21.11
C GLN A 176 17.65 7.73 20.24
N PHE A 177 17.75 8.12 18.97
CA PHE A 177 18.69 7.54 18.01
C PHE A 177 19.24 8.65 17.11
N ASN A 178 20.57 8.73 17.03
CA ASN A 178 21.23 9.74 16.18
C ASN A 178 21.01 9.43 14.70
N TYR A 179 19.91 9.95 14.16
CA TYR A 179 19.57 9.80 12.73
C TYR A 179 19.64 11.15 12.04
N GLU A 180 20.65 11.28 11.17
CA GLU A 180 20.90 12.52 10.44
C GLU A 180 20.13 12.57 9.12
N GLY A 181 19.68 13.76 8.75
CA GLY A 181 18.98 14.02 7.50
C GLY A 181 17.54 13.53 7.45
N ASN A 182 16.99 13.56 6.24
CA ASN A 182 15.58 13.28 5.95
C ASN A 182 15.38 12.09 4.99
N ASN A 183 16.46 11.49 4.49
CA ASN A 183 16.36 10.37 3.58
C ASN A 183 15.97 9.09 4.33
N MET A 184 15.30 8.20 3.62
CA MET A 184 15.01 6.85 4.13
C MET A 184 16.28 6.00 4.17
N SER A 185 16.38 5.09 5.15
CA SER A 185 17.40 4.03 5.14
C SER A 185 16.77 2.68 4.86
N LEU A 186 17.36 1.93 3.92
CA LEU A 186 16.87 0.61 3.49
C LEU A 186 17.98 -0.44 3.68
N TYR A 187 17.68 -1.45 4.50
CA TYR A 187 18.63 -2.50 4.92
C TYR A 187 18.26 -3.82 4.26
N TYR A 188 18.99 -4.23 3.24
CA TYR A 188 18.80 -5.53 2.58
C TYR A 188 19.67 -6.62 3.23
N GLY A 189 19.18 -7.85 3.18
CA GLY A 189 19.89 -9.00 3.75
C GLY A 189 19.73 -9.16 5.28
N VAL A 190 18.90 -8.33 5.91
CA VAL A 190 18.58 -8.43 7.35
C VAL A 190 17.42 -9.38 7.65
N ILE A 191 16.65 -9.72 6.65
CA ILE A 191 15.59 -10.73 6.69
C ILE A 191 15.52 -11.44 5.33
N PRO A 192 15.21 -12.76 5.28
CA PRO A 192 15.05 -13.47 4.02
C PRO A 192 13.94 -12.87 3.13
N GLN A 193 14.22 -12.69 1.84
CA GLN A 193 13.25 -12.18 0.84
C GLN A 193 12.55 -10.86 1.24
N GLY A 194 13.26 -10.02 2.02
CA GLY A 194 12.73 -8.77 2.53
C GLY A 194 13.82 -7.77 2.90
N TYR A 195 13.44 -6.64 3.46
CA TYR A 195 14.36 -5.59 3.88
C TYR A 195 13.92 -4.93 5.18
N GLY A 196 14.87 -4.31 5.89
CA GLY A 196 14.61 -3.41 7.00
C GLY A 196 14.57 -1.96 6.55
N TRP A 197 13.96 -1.10 7.34
CA TRP A 197 13.87 0.32 7.06
C TRP A 197 13.98 1.18 8.31
N ILE A 198 14.46 2.41 8.10
CA ILE A 198 14.28 3.55 9.00
C ILE A 198 13.68 4.68 8.17
N PHE A 199 12.45 5.09 8.52
CA PHE A 199 11.76 6.20 7.86
C PHE A 199 11.63 7.35 8.87
N PRO A 200 12.38 8.45 8.68
CA PRO A 200 12.32 9.58 9.59
C PRO A 200 11.02 10.35 9.42
N LYS A 201 10.41 10.70 10.55
CA LYS A 201 9.30 11.64 10.65
C LYS A 201 9.74 12.86 11.45
N LYS A 202 8.91 13.88 11.59
CA LYS A 202 9.29 15.10 12.33
C LYS A 202 9.77 14.81 13.74
N LYS A 203 9.04 13.97 14.48
CA LYS A 203 9.31 13.68 15.90
C LYS A 203 9.81 12.26 16.15
N THR A 204 9.51 11.33 15.24
CA THR A 204 9.78 9.91 15.41
C THR A 204 10.56 9.32 14.25
N LEU A 205 11.06 8.11 14.45
CA LEU A 205 11.55 7.22 13.41
C LEU A 205 10.66 5.98 13.39
N THR A 206 10.15 5.62 12.22
CA THR A 206 9.54 4.31 12.02
C THR A 206 10.62 3.33 11.63
N VAL A 207 10.97 2.43 12.53
CA VAL A 207 11.97 1.38 12.32
C VAL A 207 11.27 0.05 12.17
N GLY A 208 11.58 -0.71 11.13
CA GLY A 208 10.93 -1.98 10.90
C GLY A 208 11.65 -2.84 9.90
N PHE A 209 11.12 -4.02 9.69
CA PHE A 209 11.46 -4.89 8.58
C PHE A 209 10.22 -5.65 8.07
N GLY A 210 10.30 -6.19 6.86
CA GLY A 210 9.27 -7.02 6.30
C GLY A 210 9.73 -7.73 5.02
N GLY A 211 9.03 -8.79 4.68
CA GLY A 211 9.35 -9.63 3.53
C GLY A 211 8.34 -10.75 3.36
N ASP A 212 8.71 -11.78 2.57
CA ASP A 212 7.90 -12.98 2.42
C ASP A 212 7.73 -13.67 3.78
N TYR A 213 6.52 -14.13 4.07
CA TYR A 213 6.25 -14.81 5.33
C TYR A 213 6.85 -16.23 5.34
N ASP A 214 7.70 -16.48 6.30
CA ASP A 214 8.25 -17.82 6.60
C ASP A 214 7.80 -18.25 7.99
N LYS A 215 7.02 -19.33 8.07
CA LYS A 215 6.53 -19.89 9.34
C LYS A 215 7.63 -20.40 10.29
N ASN A 216 8.84 -20.67 9.76
CA ASN A 216 9.97 -21.16 10.54
C ASN A 216 10.82 -20.03 11.14
N LEU A 217 10.55 -18.77 10.75
CA LEU A 217 11.31 -17.63 11.23
C LEU A 217 10.71 -17.07 12.53
N ASN A 218 11.54 -16.85 13.53
CA ASN A 218 11.16 -16.13 14.73
C ASN A 218 11.28 -14.62 14.50
N TYR A 219 10.22 -14.00 13.98
CA TYR A 219 10.23 -12.59 13.62
C TYR A 219 10.54 -11.63 14.78
N HIS A 220 10.15 -11.99 16.01
CA HIS A 220 10.49 -11.18 17.17
C HIS A 220 11.97 -11.16 17.46
N GLU A 221 12.62 -12.33 17.45
CA GLU A 221 14.04 -12.48 17.66
C GLU A 221 14.86 -11.78 16.56
N GLU A 222 14.47 -11.99 15.29
CA GLU A 222 15.12 -11.31 14.17
C GLU A 222 14.97 -9.78 14.25
N PHE A 223 13.83 -9.29 14.72
CA PHE A 223 13.64 -7.86 14.89
C PHE A 223 14.46 -7.28 16.03
N GLU A 224 14.58 -8.01 17.15
CA GLU A 224 15.48 -7.64 18.24
C GLU A 224 16.95 -7.59 17.78
N ASN A 225 17.37 -8.60 17.00
CA ASN A 225 18.70 -8.64 16.40
C ASN A 225 18.93 -7.43 15.49
N PHE A 226 17.93 -7.07 14.65
CA PHE A 226 18.00 -5.91 13.78
C PHE A 226 18.16 -4.61 14.57
N LEU A 227 17.32 -4.38 15.59
CA LEU A 227 17.38 -3.18 16.43
C LEU A 227 18.70 -3.12 17.21
N SER A 228 19.16 -4.23 17.77
CA SER A 228 20.42 -4.31 18.52
C SER A 228 21.63 -4.01 17.64
N LYS A 229 21.65 -4.51 16.38
CA LYS A 229 22.72 -4.22 15.41
C LYS A 229 22.76 -2.74 15.01
N LEU A 230 21.62 -2.06 15.04
CA LEU A 230 21.53 -0.62 14.80
C LEU A 230 21.86 0.21 16.06
N GLY A 231 21.99 -0.41 17.23
CA GLY A 231 22.17 0.30 18.51
C GLY A 231 20.90 1.01 18.98
N ILE A 232 19.73 0.56 18.56
CA ILE A 232 18.44 1.16 18.92
C ILE A 232 17.91 0.52 20.19
N SER A 233 17.68 1.34 21.23
CA SER A 233 16.98 0.92 22.44
C SER A 233 15.49 0.74 22.18
N TYR A 234 14.88 -0.29 22.72
CA TYR A 234 13.49 -0.64 22.43
C TYR A 234 12.75 -1.22 23.64
N ASP A 235 11.43 -1.13 23.60
CA ASP A 235 10.52 -1.89 24.45
C ASP A 235 9.70 -2.84 23.55
N LYS A 236 9.81 -4.14 23.79
CA LYS A 236 9.10 -5.18 23.00
C LYS A 236 7.58 -5.00 22.97
N ARG A 237 7.00 -4.37 24.01
CA ARG A 237 5.57 -4.06 24.08
C ARG A 237 5.11 -3.10 22.98
N ASN A 238 6.04 -2.34 22.41
CA ASN A 238 5.79 -1.41 21.32
C ASN A 238 5.89 -2.02 19.93
N PHE A 239 6.28 -3.29 19.82
CA PHE A 239 6.31 -3.98 18.55
C PHE A 239 4.91 -4.12 17.97
N ARG A 240 4.78 -3.82 16.68
CA ARG A 240 3.52 -3.95 15.94
C ARG A 240 3.78 -4.72 14.67
N GLY A 241 3.00 -5.78 14.45
CA GLY A 241 3.11 -6.64 13.27
C GLY A 241 1.85 -6.62 12.41
N ALA A 242 2.02 -6.85 11.12
CA ALA A 242 0.90 -7.02 10.20
C ALA A 242 1.25 -7.97 9.05
N MET A 243 0.24 -8.72 8.62
CA MET A 243 0.28 -9.42 7.34
C MET A 243 0.03 -8.45 6.19
N LEU A 244 0.71 -8.66 5.08
CA LEU A 244 0.53 -7.90 3.84
C LEU A 244 0.58 -8.84 2.64
N PRO A 245 -0.02 -8.49 1.51
CA PRO A 245 0.22 -9.20 0.26
C PRO A 245 1.57 -8.72 -0.27
N PHE A 246 2.46 -9.65 -0.64
CA PHE A 246 3.81 -9.30 -1.07
C PHE A 246 4.18 -10.04 -2.35
N GLY A 247 3.77 -9.47 -3.50
CA GLY A 247 4.04 -10.02 -4.83
C GLY A 247 3.04 -11.07 -5.32
N GLU A 248 1.99 -11.34 -4.57
CA GLU A 248 0.86 -12.16 -5.00
C GLU A 248 -0.43 -11.33 -5.04
N TYR A 249 -1.15 -11.41 -6.15
CA TYR A 249 -2.39 -10.68 -6.34
C TYR A 249 -3.49 -11.57 -6.92
N ILE A 250 -4.73 -11.18 -6.72
CA ILE A 250 -5.90 -11.86 -7.25
C ILE A 250 -6.04 -11.53 -8.74
N LYS A 251 -5.88 -12.54 -9.60
CA LYS A 251 -5.94 -12.36 -11.07
C LYS A 251 -7.27 -11.80 -11.55
N ASN A 252 -8.36 -12.28 -10.96
CA ASN A 252 -9.71 -11.77 -11.20
C ASN A 252 -10.29 -11.23 -9.87
N PRO A 253 -10.10 -9.95 -9.55
CA PRO A 253 -10.57 -9.36 -8.30
C PRO A 253 -12.06 -8.99 -8.33
N ILE A 254 -12.88 -9.73 -9.06
CA ILE A 254 -14.32 -9.56 -9.22
C ILE A 254 -15.00 -10.86 -8.82
N ASN A 255 -16.06 -10.81 -8.01
CA ASN A 255 -16.82 -12.00 -7.67
C ASN A 255 -17.66 -12.52 -8.85
N LYS A 256 -18.16 -13.76 -8.73
CA LYS A 256 -18.97 -14.43 -9.78
C LYS A 256 -20.25 -13.67 -10.16
N LEU A 257 -20.88 -12.98 -9.19
CA LEU A 257 -22.11 -12.20 -9.38
C LEU A 257 -21.86 -10.81 -10.00
N LYS A 258 -20.59 -10.44 -10.22
CA LYS A 258 -20.15 -9.16 -10.81
C LYS A 258 -20.69 -7.94 -10.06
N ASN A 259 -20.76 -8.03 -8.73
CA ASN A 259 -21.23 -6.96 -7.86
C ASN A 259 -20.30 -6.65 -6.67
N LEU A 260 -19.12 -7.32 -6.60
CA LEU A 260 -18.04 -7.01 -5.68
C LEU A 260 -16.70 -6.92 -6.44
N LEU A 261 -15.96 -5.82 -6.22
CA LEU A 261 -14.62 -5.59 -6.74
C LEU A 261 -13.66 -5.36 -5.58
N LEU A 262 -12.51 -6.04 -5.59
CA LEU A 262 -11.45 -5.85 -4.60
C LEU A 262 -10.46 -4.79 -5.08
N VAL A 263 -9.95 -3.97 -4.13
CA VAL A 263 -8.96 -2.93 -4.40
C VAL A 263 -7.81 -2.97 -3.38
N GLY A 264 -6.66 -2.42 -3.73
CA GLY A 264 -5.49 -2.32 -2.87
C GLY A 264 -5.05 -3.67 -2.31
N ASP A 265 -4.73 -3.70 -1.01
CA ASP A 265 -4.25 -4.91 -0.33
C ASP A 265 -5.27 -6.06 -0.35
N ALA A 266 -6.58 -5.76 -0.40
CA ALA A 266 -7.61 -6.79 -0.52
C ALA A 266 -7.51 -7.54 -1.87
N ALA A 267 -7.05 -6.86 -2.93
CA ALA A 267 -6.77 -7.46 -4.23
C ALA A 267 -5.30 -7.94 -4.38
N GLY A 268 -4.45 -7.73 -3.36
CA GLY A 268 -3.04 -8.08 -3.41
C GLY A 268 -2.16 -7.09 -4.17
N LEU A 269 -2.61 -5.85 -4.37
CA LEU A 269 -1.91 -4.87 -5.20
C LEU A 269 -0.84 -4.11 -4.40
N VAL A 270 0.22 -4.81 -4.03
CA VAL A 270 1.42 -4.27 -3.36
C VAL A 270 2.65 -4.63 -4.17
N ASP A 271 3.54 -3.67 -4.33
CA ASP A 271 4.80 -3.88 -5.03
C ASP A 271 5.69 -4.89 -4.27
N PRO A 272 6.19 -5.94 -4.93
CA PRO A 272 6.94 -7.01 -4.26
C PRO A 272 8.38 -6.63 -3.90
N ILE A 273 8.92 -5.54 -4.40
CA ILE A 273 10.30 -5.09 -4.14
C ILE A 273 10.29 -3.95 -3.13
N THR A 274 9.42 -2.97 -3.33
CA THR A 274 9.39 -1.73 -2.53
C THR A 274 8.39 -1.77 -1.39
N GLY A 275 7.39 -2.66 -1.45
CA GLY A 275 6.25 -2.63 -0.52
C GLY A 275 5.29 -1.46 -0.78
N GLU A 276 5.41 -0.72 -1.90
CA GLU A 276 4.48 0.37 -2.24
C GLU A 276 3.07 -0.19 -2.40
N GLY A 277 2.15 0.28 -1.55
CA GLY A 277 0.75 -0.13 -1.59
C GLY A 277 -0.21 1.06 -1.64
N ILE A 278 0.15 2.22 -1.08
CA ILE A 278 -0.76 3.37 -0.96
C ILE A 278 -1.19 3.89 -2.34
N TYR A 279 -0.25 4.13 -3.24
CA TYR A 279 -0.56 4.56 -4.60
C TYR A 279 -1.42 3.54 -5.36
N PHE A 280 -1.05 2.26 -5.31
CA PHE A 280 -1.81 1.21 -6.00
C PHE A 280 -3.20 1.01 -5.41
N ALA A 281 -3.34 1.15 -4.08
CA ALA A 281 -4.65 1.11 -3.43
C ALA A 281 -5.55 2.25 -3.94
N MET A 282 -5.06 3.49 -3.94
CA MET A 282 -5.81 4.64 -4.44
C MET A 282 -6.14 4.51 -5.92
N LEU A 283 -5.18 4.13 -6.75
CA LEU A 283 -5.37 3.96 -8.20
C LEU A 283 -6.40 2.88 -8.51
N SER A 284 -6.31 1.71 -7.85
CA SER A 284 -7.28 0.63 -8.04
C SER A 284 -8.68 1.02 -7.55
N GLY A 285 -8.79 1.77 -6.45
CA GLY A 285 -10.06 2.32 -5.96
C GLY A 285 -10.71 3.26 -6.98
N LEU A 286 -9.93 4.19 -7.56
CA LEU A 286 -10.38 5.06 -8.64
C LEU A 286 -10.84 4.26 -9.88
N LYS A 287 -10.06 3.25 -10.31
CA LYS A 287 -10.41 2.41 -11.46
C LYS A 287 -11.67 1.59 -11.21
N ALA A 288 -11.81 0.98 -10.03
CA ALA A 288 -13.01 0.23 -9.63
C ALA A 288 -14.26 1.13 -9.63
N SER A 289 -14.17 2.32 -9.05
CA SER A 289 -15.30 3.26 -9.03
C SER A 289 -15.71 3.70 -10.43
N ASN A 290 -14.76 3.94 -11.35
CA ASN A 290 -15.06 4.30 -12.74
C ASN A 290 -15.84 3.21 -13.49
N VAL A 291 -15.48 1.94 -13.34
CA VAL A 291 -16.21 0.85 -14.02
C VAL A 291 -17.58 0.63 -13.39
N ILE A 292 -17.72 0.76 -12.06
CA ILE A 292 -19.01 0.67 -11.38
C ILE A 292 -19.95 1.81 -11.82
N MET A 293 -19.46 3.04 -11.96
CA MET A 293 -20.27 4.15 -12.48
C MET A 293 -20.79 3.89 -13.88
N LYS A 294 -19.96 3.33 -14.77
CA LYS A 294 -20.39 2.92 -16.11
C LYS A 294 -21.44 1.81 -16.03
N ALA A 295 -21.23 0.80 -15.18
CA ALA A 295 -22.18 -0.29 -14.98
C ALA A 295 -23.55 0.22 -14.49
N LEU A 296 -23.56 1.14 -13.54
CA LEU A 296 -24.77 1.79 -13.03
C LEU A 296 -25.48 2.61 -14.12
N LYS A 297 -24.74 3.44 -14.86
CA LYS A 297 -25.30 4.29 -15.92
C LYS A 297 -25.90 3.49 -17.06
N GLN A 298 -25.28 2.38 -17.45
CA GLN A 298 -25.72 1.54 -18.55
C GLN A 298 -26.67 0.41 -18.11
N ASN A 299 -26.92 0.27 -16.82
CA ASN A 299 -27.62 -0.87 -16.21
C ASN A 299 -27.06 -2.24 -16.69
N ASN A 300 -25.74 -2.32 -16.84
CA ASN A 300 -25.04 -3.49 -17.37
C ASN A 300 -23.91 -3.93 -16.44
N LYS A 301 -24.11 -5.01 -15.70
CA LYS A 301 -23.12 -5.57 -14.77
C LYS A 301 -21.82 -6.01 -15.46
N ASN A 302 -21.84 -6.35 -16.76
CA ASN A 302 -20.64 -6.79 -17.47
C ASN A 302 -19.61 -5.66 -17.66
N GLU A 303 -19.99 -4.41 -17.48
CA GLU A 303 -19.04 -3.29 -17.53
C GLU A 303 -17.93 -3.42 -16.48
N VAL A 304 -18.19 -4.09 -15.34
CA VAL A 304 -17.18 -4.28 -14.30
C VAL A 304 -16.03 -5.19 -14.73
N ASP A 305 -16.22 -6.06 -15.72
CA ASP A 305 -15.17 -6.93 -16.26
C ASP A 305 -13.99 -6.12 -16.83
N LYS A 306 -14.26 -4.87 -17.24
CA LYS A 306 -13.22 -3.94 -17.72
C LYS A 306 -12.23 -3.58 -16.62
N TYR A 307 -12.58 -3.77 -15.34
CA TYR A 307 -11.68 -3.51 -14.23
C TYR A 307 -10.36 -4.27 -14.33
N ILE A 308 -10.40 -5.54 -14.77
CA ILE A 308 -9.20 -6.37 -14.96
C ILE A 308 -8.23 -5.68 -15.93
N LYS A 309 -8.76 -5.13 -17.05
CA LYS A 309 -7.95 -4.37 -18.02
C LYS A 309 -7.44 -3.05 -17.42
N GLU A 310 -8.27 -2.34 -16.66
CA GLU A 310 -7.93 -1.08 -16.06
C GLU A 310 -6.76 -1.18 -15.06
N ILE A 311 -6.64 -2.31 -14.34
CA ILE A 311 -5.53 -2.56 -13.40
C ILE A 311 -4.39 -3.39 -14.03
N SER A 312 -4.46 -3.73 -15.32
CA SER A 312 -3.51 -4.65 -15.96
C SER A 312 -2.05 -4.17 -15.89
N GLN A 313 -1.82 -2.85 -15.91
CA GLN A 313 -0.47 -2.32 -15.79
C GLN A 313 0.10 -2.55 -14.38
N ILE A 314 -0.74 -2.39 -13.33
CA ILE A 314 -0.35 -2.68 -11.93
C ILE A 314 0.04 -4.16 -11.81
N THR A 315 -0.84 -5.06 -12.27
CA THR A 315 -0.62 -6.50 -12.14
C THR A 315 0.57 -7.00 -12.97
N LYS A 316 0.81 -6.44 -14.16
CA LYS A 316 2.02 -6.71 -14.95
C LYS A 316 3.29 -6.30 -14.20
N ASN A 317 3.30 -5.12 -13.60
CA ASN A 317 4.44 -4.65 -12.82
C ASN A 317 4.69 -5.54 -11.60
N ILE A 318 3.64 -5.91 -10.85
CA ILE A 318 3.76 -6.84 -9.72
C ILE A 318 4.37 -8.18 -10.16
N ASN A 319 3.89 -8.77 -11.28
CA ASN A 319 4.45 -10.01 -11.82
C ASN A 319 5.94 -9.91 -12.18
N LYS A 320 6.32 -8.83 -12.87
CA LYS A 320 7.72 -8.59 -13.25
C LYS A 320 8.58 -8.36 -12.01
N GLY A 321 8.09 -7.54 -11.08
CA GLY A 321 8.75 -7.27 -9.80
C GLY A 321 8.96 -8.54 -8.96
N ALA A 322 7.98 -9.43 -8.89
CA ALA A 322 8.10 -10.71 -8.18
C ALA A 322 9.20 -11.62 -8.77
N LYS A 323 9.33 -11.64 -10.09
CA LYS A 323 10.42 -12.37 -10.76
C LYS A 323 11.78 -11.72 -10.49
N LEU A 324 11.85 -10.39 -10.60
CA LEU A 324 13.09 -9.64 -10.36
C LEU A 324 13.53 -9.74 -8.90
N LYS A 325 12.60 -9.70 -7.94
CA LYS A 325 12.86 -9.91 -6.52
C LYS A 325 13.67 -11.20 -6.28
N LYS A 326 13.22 -12.33 -6.85
CA LYS A 326 13.94 -13.61 -6.73
C LYS A 326 15.39 -13.51 -7.23
N LEU A 327 15.64 -12.79 -8.33
CA LEU A 327 16.98 -12.57 -8.87
C LEU A 327 17.80 -11.65 -7.96
N ILE A 328 17.23 -10.56 -7.46
CA ILE A 328 17.89 -9.64 -6.54
C ILE A 328 18.36 -10.38 -5.28
N TYR A 329 17.51 -11.19 -4.66
CA TYR A 329 17.90 -11.92 -3.44
C TYR A 329 18.90 -13.05 -3.71
N LYS A 330 18.80 -13.72 -4.88
CA LYS A 330 19.77 -14.76 -5.28
C LYS A 330 21.17 -14.17 -5.55
N TYR A 331 21.24 -13.00 -6.18
CA TYR A 331 22.47 -12.35 -6.60
C TYR A 331 22.72 -11.02 -5.86
N ARG A 332 22.25 -10.91 -4.61
CA ARG A 332 22.26 -9.63 -3.89
C ARG A 332 23.66 -8.98 -3.80
N LYS A 333 24.70 -9.74 -3.45
CA LYS A 333 26.06 -9.20 -3.28
C LYS A 333 26.61 -8.51 -4.55
N PRO A 334 26.65 -9.14 -5.74
CA PRO A 334 27.12 -8.46 -6.94
C PRO A 334 26.20 -7.31 -7.37
N ILE A 335 24.87 -7.42 -7.21
CA ILE A 335 23.93 -6.35 -7.56
C ILE A 335 24.18 -5.11 -6.67
N PHE A 336 24.21 -5.27 -5.36
CA PHE A 336 24.47 -4.15 -4.45
C PHE A 336 25.88 -3.58 -4.60
N LYS A 337 26.90 -4.42 -4.89
CA LYS A 337 28.24 -3.95 -5.22
C LYS A 337 28.24 -3.04 -6.47
N SER A 338 27.44 -3.37 -7.48
CA SER A 338 27.33 -2.52 -8.68
C SER A 338 26.63 -1.19 -8.40
N MET A 339 25.75 -1.13 -7.39
CA MET A 339 25.07 0.10 -6.99
C MET A 339 25.99 1.13 -6.31
N LYS A 340 27.21 0.74 -5.89
CA LYS A 340 28.25 1.69 -5.45
C LYS A 340 28.68 2.65 -6.59
N ASN A 341 28.48 2.25 -7.86
CA ASN A 341 28.58 3.18 -8.97
C ASN A 341 27.31 4.05 -9.00
N GLU A 342 27.48 5.35 -8.86
CA GLU A 342 26.39 6.33 -8.73
C GLU A 342 25.41 6.28 -9.91
N GLN A 343 25.90 6.11 -11.14
CA GLN A 343 25.04 6.04 -12.33
C GLN A 343 24.21 4.75 -12.36
N ILE A 344 24.82 3.60 -12.01
CA ILE A 344 24.12 2.32 -11.97
C ILE A 344 23.12 2.30 -10.80
N GLY A 345 23.58 2.71 -9.62
CA GLY A 345 22.76 2.78 -8.43
C GLY A 345 21.55 3.71 -8.60
N GLY A 346 21.82 4.93 -9.10
CA GLY A 346 20.77 5.91 -9.38
C GLY A 346 19.76 5.42 -10.42
N PHE A 347 20.23 4.74 -11.49
CA PHE A 347 19.35 4.18 -12.50
C PHE A 347 18.47 3.05 -11.93
N LEU A 348 19.06 2.05 -11.26
CA LEU A 348 18.34 0.91 -10.70
C LEU A 348 17.34 1.37 -9.64
N PHE A 349 17.74 2.29 -8.75
CA PHE A 349 16.85 2.83 -7.74
C PHE A 349 15.64 3.53 -8.37
N ASN A 350 15.88 4.45 -9.30
CA ASN A 350 14.82 5.25 -9.88
C ASN A 350 13.86 4.43 -10.76
N GLU A 351 14.35 3.51 -11.57
CA GLU A 351 13.47 2.73 -12.43
C GLU A 351 12.78 1.58 -11.68
N CYS A 352 13.49 0.87 -10.82
CA CYS A 352 12.92 -0.26 -10.10
C CYS A 352 12.22 0.17 -8.80
N LEU A 353 12.92 0.92 -7.93
CA LEU A 353 12.39 1.20 -6.60
C LEU A 353 11.43 2.40 -6.59
N TYR A 354 11.67 3.43 -7.40
CA TYR A 354 10.81 4.60 -7.43
C TYR A 354 9.68 4.49 -8.46
N ASN A 355 9.98 4.01 -9.68
CA ASN A 355 9.00 3.92 -10.77
C ASN A 355 8.26 2.59 -10.86
N SER A 356 8.67 1.56 -10.10
CA SER A 356 8.15 0.19 -10.18
C SER A 356 8.16 -0.36 -11.62
N LYS A 357 9.21 -0.01 -12.39
CA LYS A 357 9.43 -0.51 -13.75
C LYS A 357 10.44 -1.65 -13.70
N TYR A 358 10.03 -2.83 -14.13
CA TYR A 358 10.80 -4.06 -14.00
C TYR A 358 11.12 -4.74 -15.34
N ASP A 359 11.07 -4.00 -16.45
CA ASP A 359 11.50 -4.47 -17.77
C ASP A 359 13.03 -4.39 -17.89
N LEU A 360 13.72 -5.47 -17.47
CA LEU A 360 15.19 -5.53 -17.50
C LEU A 360 15.77 -5.30 -18.90
N LEU A 361 15.10 -5.73 -19.96
CA LEU A 361 15.54 -5.51 -21.34
C LEU A 361 15.38 -4.04 -21.75
N GLU A 362 14.26 -3.40 -21.46
CA GLU A 362 14.10 -1.95 -21.66
C GLU A 362 15.09 -1.15 -20.79
N LEU A 363 15.34 -1.60 -19.57
CA LEU A 363 16.27 -0.98 -18.64
C LEU A 363 17.71 -1.04 -19.17
N LEU A 364 18.12 -2.14 -19.81
CA LEU A 364 19.47 -2.31 -20.36
C LEU A 364 19.67 -1.62 -21.73
N PHE A 365 18.63 -1.58 -22.58
CA PHE A 365 18.73 -1.02 -23.94
C PHE A 365 18.40 0.47 -24.03
N ASN A 366 17.63 1.05 -23.09
CA ASN A 366 17.40 2.51 -23.06
C ASN A 366 18.60 3.32 -22.57
N LYS A 367 19.62 2.70 -21.98
CA LYS A 367 20.88 3.34 -21.62
C LYS A 367 21.66 3.87 -22.83
N ASN A 368 21.42 3.34 -24.02
CA ASN A 368 22.10 3.73 -25.27
C ASN A 368 21.41 4.86 -26.06
N LYS A 369 20.29 5.42 -25.56
CA LYS A 369 19.55 6.50 -26.23
C LYS A 369 19.70 7.87 -25.54
N GLY A 370 20.52 7.98 -24.51
CA GLY A 370 20.72 9.20 -23.71
C GLY A 370 22.19 9.51 -23.40
N ALA A 371 23.13 9.07 -24.26
CA ALA A 371 24.55 9.49 -24.25
C ALA A 371 24.81 10.37 -25.48
#